data_d5170a06c46bada8ece992a5a016ecc1
#
_entry.id   d5170a06c46bada8ece992a5a016ecc1
#
_cell.length_a   1.000
_cell.length_b   1.000
_cell.length_c   1.000
_cell.angle_alpha   90.00
_cell.angle_beta   90.00
_cell.angle_gamma   90.00
#
_symmetry.space_group_name_H-M   'P 1'
#
loop_
_entity.id
_entity.type
_entity.pdbx_description
1 polymer ?
#
loop_
_entity_poly.entity_id
_entity_poly.type
_entity_poly.pdbx_seq_one_letter_code
_entity_poly.pdbx_strand_id
1 'polypeptide(L)'
;MGIRDDQWDRIKDMLPGRAGHVGVTARNNRLFIDAVLYRYRTGIPWRDLPEKYGDFRNVHRRFSRWAEKGIWAKLLSVLTQEADTEYVMIDSTVVRAHQHSAGAIGRDPNQQAIGRSRGGLSTKIHALTDALGNPTRLLLTPGQAHDLVGSDVLLTHLSTGAVIADKTPTTGSFNLWNRPESRS
;
A
#
# COMPACT_ATOMS: atom_id res chain seq x y z
N MET A 1 -3.66 3.14 -20.92
CA MET A 1 -3.81 2.54 -19.58
C MET A 1 -3.12 3.45 -18.57
N GLY A 2 -3.85 4.34 -17.94
CA GLY A 2 -3.32 5.34 -17.02
C GLY A 2 -4.29 5.61 -15.88
N ILE A 3 -4.00 6.63 -15.07
CA ILE A 3 -4.90 7.10 -14.03
C ILE A 3 -6.14 7.74 -14.67
N ARG A 4 -7.33 7.48 -14.13
CA ARG A 4 -8.58 8.07 -14.61
C ARG A 4 -8.60 9.58 -14.32
N ASP A 5 -9.40 10.33 -15.07
CA ASP A 5 -9.47 11.79 -14.94
C ASP A 5 -10.02 12.22 -13.56
N ASP A 6 -11.05 11.54 -13.08
CA ASP A 6 -11.61 11.75 -11.75
C ASP A 6 -10.59 11.54 -10.63
N GLN A 7 -9.81 10.46 -10.72
CA GLN A 7 -8.73 10.17 -9.77
C GLN A 7 -7.60 11.19 -9.88
N TRP A 8 -7.24 11.60 -11.10
CA TRP A 8 -6.22 12.60 -11.34
C TRP A 8 -6.60 13.95 -10.72
N ASP A 9 -7.82 14.37 -10.91
CA ASP A 9 -8.31 15.66 -10.38
C ASP A 9 -8.24 15.73 -8.86
N ARG A 10 -8.43 14.62 -8.17
CA ARG A 10 -8.34 14.55 -6.71
C ARG A 10 -6.91 14.66 -6.17
N ILE A 11 -5.90 14.31 -6.94
CA ILE A 11 -4.51 14.23 -6.46
C ILE A 11 -3.56 15.26 -7.07
N LYS A 12 -3.88 15.84 -8.24
CA LYS A 12 -2.97 16.71 -9.01
C LYS A 12 -2.37 17.84 -8.18
N ASP A 13 -3.16 18.46 -7.30
CA ASP A 13 -2.77 19.66 -6.55
C ASP A 13 -1.91 19.37 -5.32
N MET A 14 -1.83 18.12 -4.90
CA MET A 14 -0.99 17.70 -3.77
C MET A 14 0.39 17.17 -4.19
N LEU A 15 0.62 17.02 -5.50
CA LEU A 15 1.84 16.41 -6.02
C LEU A 15 3.04 17.36 -5.96
N PRO A 16 4.25 16.87 -5.63
CA PRO A 16 5.47 17.65 -5.72
C PRO A 16 5.82 18.04 -7.15
N GLY A 17 6.48 19.20 -7.30
CA GLY A 17 6.95 19.71 -8.60
C GLY A 17 5.86 20.34 -9.45
N ARG A 18 4.75 20.77 -8.86
CA ARG A 18 3.77 21.62 -9.54
C ARG A 18 4.33 23.05 -9.70
N ALA A 19 3.83 23.78 -10.68
CA ALA A 19 4.17 25.19 -10.88
C ALA A 19 3.86 26.03 -9.62
N GLY A 20 4.76 26.96 -9.27
CA GLY A 20 4.61 27.82 -8.09
C GLY A 20 5.05 27.23 -6.75
N HIS A 21 5.58 26.00 -6.72
CA HIS A 21 6.14 25.38 -5.52
C HIS A 21 7.67 25.39 -5.51
N VAL A 22 8.24 25.34 -4.30
CA VAL A 22 9.70 25.25 -4.10
C VAL A 22 10.24 23.96 -4.73
N GLY A 23 11.28 24.10 -5.53
CA GLY A 23 11.98 22.99 -6.18
C GLY A 23 11.80 22.94 -7.69
N VAL A 24 12.36 21.92 -8.31
CA VAL A 24 12.27 21.75 -9.76
C VAL A 24 10.85 21.37 -10.18
N THR A 25 10.28 22.14 -11.10
CA THR A 25 8.97 21.85 -11.69
C THR A 25 9.01 20.53 -12.48
N ALA A 26 8.10 19.65 -12.20
CA ALA A 26 7.97 18.41 -12.93
C ALA A 26 7.38 18.67 -14.33
N ARG A 27 7.99 18.07 -15.33
CA ARG A 27 7.53 18.21 -16.72
C ARG A 27 6.09 17.71 -16.90
N ASN A 28 5.80 16.53 -16.35
CA ASN A 28 4.47 15.93 -16.42
C ASN A 28 4.29 14.92 -15.27
N ASN A 29 3.53 15.31 -14.25
CA ASN A 29 3.23 14.45 -13.10
C ASN A 29 2.31 13.29 -13.48
N ARG A 30 1.35 13.53 -14.37
CA ARG A 30 0.41 12.51 -14.80
C ARG A 30 1.11 11.39 -15.56
N LEU A 31 1.95 11.74 -16.53
CA LEU A 31 2.74 10.76 -17.28
C LEU A 31 3.63 9.91 -16.37
N PHE A 32 4.21 10.52 -15.34
CA PHE A 32 5.00 9.79 -14.35
C PHE A 32 4.15 8.77 -13.55
N ILE A 33 2.97 9.16 -13.10
CA ILE A 33 2.05 8.22 -12.40
C ILE A 33 1.61 7.11 -13.35
N ASP A 34 1.30 7.44 -14.60
CA ASP A 34 0.93 6.47 -15.62
C ASP A 34 2.07 5.46 -15.89
N ALA A 35 3.32 5.91 -15.89
CA ALA A 35 4.49 5.04 -16.00
C ALA A 35 4.58 4.03 -14.85
N VAL A 36 4.36 4.49 -13.62
CA VAL A 36 4.36 3.65 -12.43
C VAL A 36 3.21 2.64 -12.48
N LEU A 37 2.00 3.08 -12.80
CA LEU A 37 0.83 2.20 -12.96
C LEU A 37 1.05 1.17 -14.06
N TYR A 38 1.61 1.58 -15.20
CA TYR A 38 1.93 0.67 -16.29
C TYR A 38 2.88 -0.44 -15.84
N ARG A 39 3.99 -0.06 -15.20
CA ARG A 39 4.97 -1.00 -14.67
C ARG A 39 4.34 -2.02 -13.71
N TYR A 40 3.51 -1.57 -12.77
CA TYR A 40 2.87 -2.46 -11.79
C TYR A 40 1.80 -3.37 -12.41
N ARG A 41 1.04 -2.88 -13.38
CA ARG A 41 0.02 -3.68 -14.08
C ARG A 41 0.61 -4.73 -15.02
N THR A 42 1.75 -4.43 -15.63
CA THR A 42 2.40 -5.35 -16.58
C THR A 42 3.45 -6.25 -15.93
N GLY A 43 3.90 -5.94 -14.72
CA GLY A 43 4.93 -6.71 -14.01
C GLY A 43 6.33 -6.59 -14.61
N ILE A 44 6.56 -5.73 -15.60
CA ILE A 44 7.85 -5.59 -16.28
C ILE A 44 8.93 -5.03 -15.32
N PRO A 45 10.21 -5.35 -15.55
CA PRO A 45 11.33 -4.65 -14.91
C PRO A 45 11.33 -3.15 -15.28
N TRP A 46 11.87 -2.30 -14.39
CA TRP A 46 11.97 -0.86 -14.68
C TRP A 46 12.72 -0.55 -15.99
N ARG A 47 13.76 -1.33 -16.32
CA ARG A 47 14.56 -1.15 -17.54
C ARG A 47 13.75 -1.32 -18.82
N ASP A 48 12.65 -2.06 -18.75
CA ASP A 48 11.82 -2.40 -19.92
C ASP A 48 10.62 -1.44 -20.05
N LEU A 49 10.65 -0.33 -19.28
CA LEU A 49 9.63 0.70 -19.36
C LEU A 49 9.64 1.36 -20.75
N PRO A 50 8.49 1.45 -21.46
CA PRO A 50 8.42 2.05 -22.79
C PRO A 50 8.94 3.51 -22.82
N GLU A 51 9.65 3.87 -23.87
CA GLU A 51 10.29 5.19 -24.06
C GLU A 51 9.31 6.37 -23.94
N LYS A 52 8.03 6.18 -24.29
CA LYS A 52 6.99 7.20 -24.13
C LYS A 52 6.86 7.73 -22.71
N TYR A 53 7.29 6.97 -21.70
CA TYR A 53 7.28 7.37 -20.29
C TYR A 53 8.59 8.06 -19.86
N GLY A 54 9.56 8.15 -20.79
CA GLY A 54 10.88 8.74 -20.55
C GLY A 54 11.90 7.73 -20.01
N ASP A 55 13.07 8.24 -19.62
CA ASP A 55 14.16 7.40 -19.11
C ASP A 55 13.75 6.71 -17.81
N PHE A 56 13.76 5.38 -17.83
CA PHE A 56 13.38 4.52 -16.71
C PHE A 56 14.18 4.82 -15.42
N ARG A 57 15.44 5.25 -15.53
CA ARG A 57 16.29 5.58 -14.38
C ARG A 57 15.71 6.80 -13.63
N ASN A 58 15.23 7.78 -14.37
CA ASN A 58 14.59 8.97 -13.79
C ASN A 58 13.23 8.63 -13.17
N VAL A 59 12.45 7.80 -13.83
CA VAL A 59 11.15 7.33 -13.31
C VAL A 59 11.37 6.53 -12.02
N HIS A 60 12.29 5.57 -12.01
CA HIS A 60 12.60 4.75 -10.83
C HIS A 60 13.14 5.60 -9.67
N ARG A 61 14.11 6.51 -9.94
CA ARG A 61 14.65 7.41 -8.91
C ARG A 61 13.57 8.29 -8.29
N ARG A 62 12.65 8.78 -9.11
CA ARG A 62 11.53 9.59 -8.64
C ARG A 62 10.55 8.73 -7.83
N PHE A 63 10.23 7.53 -8.29
CA PHE A 63 9.38 6.57 -7.57
C PHE A 63 9.93 6.29 -6.16
N SER A 64 11.23 5.96 -6.04
CA SER A 64 11.88 5.69 -4.75
C SER A 64 11.84 6.92 -3.83
N ARG A 65 12.12 8.10 -4.36
CA ARG A 65 12.06 9.35 -3.59
C ARG A 65 10.64 9.66 -3.07
N TRP A 66 9.62 9.36 -3.85
CA TRP A 66 8.23 9.53 -3.42
C TRP A 66 7.84 8.50 -2.36
N ALA A 67 8.38 7.29 -2.45
CA ALA A 67 8.21 6.26 -1.41
C ALA A 67 8.84 6.70 -0.08
N GLU A 68 10.09 7.15 -0.10
CA GLU A 68 10.79 7.65 1.08
C GLU A 68 10.10 8.83 1.75
N LYS A 69 9.48 9.72 0.96
CA LYS A 69 8.74 10.89 1.45
C LYS A 69 7.28 10.58 1.84
N GLY A 70 6.84 9.34 1.78
CA GLY A 70 5.47 8.93 2.10
C GLY A 70 4.39 9.49 1.15
N ILE A 71 4.78 9.97 -0.06
CA ILE A 71 3.83 10.57 -1.00
C ILE A 71 2.85 9.54 -1.51
N TRP A 72 3.30 8.31 -1.78
CA TRP A 72 2.41 7.23 -2.22
C TRP A 72 1.33 6.89 -1.19
N ALA A 73 1.69 6.89 0.11
CA ALA A 73 0.71 6.68 1.18
C ALA A 73 -0.34 7.80 1.23
N LYS A 74 0.08 9.05 1.06
CA LYS A 74 -0.84 10.20 0.97
C LYS A 74 -1.77 10.11 -0.24
N LEU A 75 -1.24 9.69 -1.40
CA LEU A 75 -2.06 9.48 -2.60
C LEU A 75 -3.11 8.40 -2.38
N LEU A 76 -2.72 7.27 -1.79
CA LEU A 76 -3.64 6.20 -1.47
C LEU A 76 -4.75 6.70 -0.52
N SER A 77 -4.40 7.40 0.56
CA SER A 77 -5.38 7.90 1.52
C SER A 77 -6.41 8.84 0.89
N VAL A 78 -5.99 9.70 -0.05
CA VAL A 78 -6.92 10.60 -0.76
C VAL A 78 -7.82 9.82 -1.72
N LEU A 79 -7.26 8.85 -2.45
CA LEU A 79 -8.03 8.05 -3.40
C LEU A 79 -9.03 7.10 -2.74
N THR A 80 -8.81 6.78 -1.45
CA THR A 80 -9.68 5.90 -0.65
C THR A 80 -10.61 6.65 0.29
N GLN A 81 -10.66 7.98 0.26
CA GLN A 81 -11.55 8.79 1.12
C GLN A 81 -13.04 8.48 0.95
N GLU A 82 -13.44 8.01 -0.23
CA GLU A 82 -14.81 7.61 -0.54
C GLU A 82 -14.99 6.09 -0.49
N ALA A 83 -14.10 5.39 0.23
CA ALA A 83 -14.24 3.96 0.41
C ALA A 83 -15.55 3.65 1.15
N ASP A 84 -16.27 2.65 0.66
CA ASP A 84 -17.46 2.14 1.35
C ASP A 84 -17.00 1.35 2.56
N THR A 85 -17.10 1.97 3.73
CA THR A 85 -16.70 1.38 5.02
C THR A 85 -17.86 0.84 5.83
N GLU A 86 -19.04 0.60 5.23
CA GLU A 86 -20.15 -0.06 5.89
C GLU A 86 -19.67 -1.38 6.52
N TYR A 87 -18.91 -2.15 5.78
CA TYR A 87 -18.08 -3.22 6.33
C TYR A 87 -16.70 -3.23 5.69
N VAL A 88 -15.72 -3.76 6.39
CA VAL A 88 -14.35 -3.92 5.91
C VAL A 88 -13.90 -5.35 6.07
N MET A 89 -13.03 -5.78 5.17
CA MET A 89 -12.42 -7.11 5.21
C MET A 89 -10.92 -7.00 5.49
N ILE A 90 -10.42 -7.89 6.34
CA ILE A 90 -8.98 -8.03 6.60
C ILE A 90 -8.53 -9.39 6.10
N ASP A 91 -7.50 -9.36 5.27
CA ASP A 91 -6.80 -10.56 4.82
C ASP A 91 -5.29 -10.43 5.02
N SER A 92 -4.61 -11.56 5.15
CA SER A 92 -3.16 -11.60 5.25
C SER A 92 -2.56 -12.64 4.33
N THR A 93 -1.55 -12.23 3.58
CA THR A 93 -0.85 -13.08 2.62
C THR A 93 0.65 -13.09 2.92
N VAL A 94 1.26 -14.29 2.92
CA VAL A 94 2.70 -14.47 3.10
C VAL A 94 3.39 -14.50 1.76
N VAL A 95 4.32 -13.57 1.54
CA VAL A 95 5.16 -13.51 0.35
C VAL A 95 6.56 -14.00 0.72
N ARG A 96 7.05 -15.02 0.00
CA ARG A 96 8.42 -15.50 0.17
C ARG A 96 9.41 -14.48 -0.39
N ALA A 97 10.39 -14.12 0.41
CA ALA A 97 11.52 -13.33 -0.04
C ALA A 97 12.56 -14.24 -0.71
N HIS A 98 13.23 -13.72 -1.73
CA HIS A 98 14.36 -14.45 -2.32
C HIS A 98 15.45 -14.67 -1.24
N GLN A 99 16.15 -15.80 -1.30
CA GLN A 99 17.18 -16.16 -0.31
C GLN A 99 18.29 -15.10 -0.12
N HIS A 100 18.53 -14.29 -1.15
CA HIS A 100 19.47 -13.16 -1.10
C HIS A 100 18.83 -11.82 -0.73
N SER A 101 17.55 -11.80 -0.35
CA SER A 101 16.88 -10.60 0.15
C SER A 101 17.27 -10.35 1.59
N ALA A 102 18.50 -9.93 1.80
CA ALA A 102 19.04 -9.64 3.14
C ALA A 102 18.59 -8.28 3.71
N GLY A 103 17.63 -7.63 3.06
CA GLY A 103 17.21 -6.28 3.39
C GLY A 103 18.07 -5.19 2.72
N ALA A 104 17.65 -3.95 2.81
CA ALA A 104 18.40 -2.82 2.26
C ALA A 104 19.58 -2.47 3.18
N ILE A 105 20.78 -2.40 2.62
CA ILE A 105 22.00 -2.00 3.34
C ILE A 105 21.78 -0.61 3.97
N GLY A 106 22.10 -0.46 5.26
CA GLY A 106 22.02 0.81 5.98
C GLY A 106 20.63 1.20 6.50
N ARG A 107 19.63 0.32 6.41
CA ARG A 107 18.33 0.49 7.07
C ARG A 107 18.25 -0.33 8.36
N ASP A 108 17.46 0.18 9.32
CA ASP A 108 17.16 -0.55 10.54
C ASP A 108 16.52 -1.92 10.20
N PRO A 109 17.11 -3.05 10.63
CA PRO A 109 16.55 -4.37 10.39
C PRO A 109 15.10 -4.53 10.87
N ASN A 110 14.72 -3.82 11.94
CA ASN A 110 13.37 -3.85 12.51
C ASN A 110 12.31 -3.19 11.61
N GLN A 111 12.74 -2.35 10.66
CA GLN A 111 11.84 -1.66 9.72
C GLN A 111 11.68 -2.38 8.38
N GLN A 112 12.30 -3.54 8.20
CA GLN A 112 12.34 -4.20 6.90
C GLN A 112 11.22 -5.22 6.67
N ALA A 113 10.41 -5.50 7.67
CA ALA A 113 9.31 -6.46 7.62
C ALA A 113 9.70 -7.82 6.99
N ILE A 114 10.98 -8.22 7.04
CA ILE A 114 11.47 -9.52 6.60
C ILE A 114 11.76 -10.35 7.83
N GLY A 115 11.16 -11.54 7.89
CA GLY A 115 11.36 -12.47 8.97
C GLY A 115 11.56 -13.88 8.47
N ARG A 116 12.00 -14.78 9.36
CA ARG A 116 12.20 -16.18 9.05
C ARG A 116 10.99 -17.00 9.50
N SER A 117 10.21 -17.51 8.55
CA SER A 117 9.16 -18.49 8.78
C SER A 117 9.68 -19.91 8.55
N ARG A 118 8.83 -20.94 8.77
CA ARG A 118 9.16 -22.35 8.42
C ARG A 118 9.51 -22.50 6.94
N GLY A 119 9.00 -21.63 6.06
CA GLY A 119 9.26 -21.64 4.62
C GLY A 119 10.46 -20.79 4.19
N GLY A 120 11.29 -20.27 5.11
CA GLY A 120 12.42 -19.39 4.82
C GLY A 120 12.11 -17.92 5.08
N LEU A 121 12.89 -17.03 4.44
CA LEU A 121 12.68 -15.57 4.54
C LEU A 121 11.35 -15.18 3.90
N SER A 122 10.54 -14.43 4.61
CA SER A 122 9.22 -14.02 4.14
C SER A 122 8.74 -12.71 4.78
N THR A 123 7.84 -12.06 4.08
CA THR A 123 7.09 -10.88 4.56
C THR A 123 5.62 -11.21 4.54
N LYS A 124 4.89 -10.82 5.55
CA LYS A 124 3.44 -10.91 5.57
C LYS A 124 2.84 -9.56 5.20
N ILE A 125 1.91 -9.57 4.27
CA ILE A 125 1.14 -8.41 3.84
C ILE A 125 -0.24 -8.54 4.48
N HIS A 126 -0.62 -7.57 5.30
CA HIS A 126 -1.98 -7.44 5.79
C HIS A 126 -2.67 -6.35 4.97
N ALA A 127 -3.84 -6.65 4.45
CA ALA A 127 -4.65 -5.74 3.67
C ALA A 127 -6.00 -5.51 4.34
N LEU A 128 -6.40 -4.25 4.46
CA LEU A 128 -7.75 -3.85 4.78
C LEU A 128 -8.41 -3.41 3.48
N THR A 129 -9.55 -4.01 3.15
CA THR A 129 -10.34 -3.66 1.98
C THR A 129 -11.70 -3.10 2.39
N ASP A 130 -12.26 -2.25 1.54
CA ASP A 130 -13.63 -1.77 1.67
C ASP A 130 -14.66 -2.83 1.24
N ALA A 131 -15.95 -2.51 1.36
CA ALA A 131 -17.05 -3.38 0.96
C ALA A 131 -17.02 -3.78 -0.53
N LEU A 132 -16.36 -3.00 -1.36
CA LEU A 132 -16.17 -3.26 -2.79
C LEU A 132 -14.90 -4.06 -3.10
N GLY A 133 -14.11 -4.43 -2.08
CA GLY A 133 -12.85 -5.16 -2.24
C GLY A 133 -11.66 -4.28 -2.62
N ASN A 134 -11.76 -2.95 -2.57
CA ASN A 134 -10.63 -2.08 -2.84
C ASN A 134 -9.73 -1.98 -1.61
N PRO A 135 -8.39 -2.12 -1.75
CA PRO A 135 -7.48 -1.98 -0.62
C PRO A 135 -7.44 -0.53 -0.16
N THR A 136 -7.74 -0.32 1.12
CA THR A 136 -7.75 1.00 1.77
C THR A 136 -6.52 1.23 2.63
N ARG A 137 -6.02 0.17 3.28
CA ARG A 137 -4.80 0.19 4.10
C ARG A 137 -3.98 -1.07 3.88
N LEU A 138 -2.66 -0.93 3.96
CA LEU A 138 -1.71 -2.04 3.86
C LEU A 138 -0.70 -1.93 4.99
N LEU A 139 -0.37 -3.07 5.60
CA LEU A 139 0.67 -3.20 6.61
C LEU A 139 1.58 -4.36 6.26
N LEU A 140 2.88 -4.16 6.39
CA LEU A 140 3.88 -5.22 6.24
C LEU A 140 4.40 -5.62 7.62
N THR A 141 4.46 -6.93 7.86
CA THR A 141 5.08 -7.50 9.06
C THR A 141 6.03 -8.63 8.67
N PRO A 142 6.99 -9.00 9.56
CA PRO A 142 7.78 -10.21 9.35
C PRO A 142 6.90 -11.44 9.17
N GLY A 143 7.27 -12.35 8.26
CA GLY A 143 6.43 -13.48 7.85
C GLY A 143 5.97 -14.41 8.97
N GLN A 144 6.66 -14.43 10.11
CA GLN A 144 6.29 -15.19 11.30
C GLN A 144 5.33 -14.43 12.25
N ALA A 145 5.05 -13.14 11.98
CA ALA A 145 4.15 -12.36 12.84
C ALA A 145 2.74 -12.96 12.86
N HIS A 146 2.08 -12.87 14.00
CA HIS A 146 0.71 -13.33 14.15
C HIS A 146 -0.26 -12.40 13.38
N ASP A 147 -1.34 -12.96 12.83
CA ASP A 147 -2.29 -12.20 12.00
C ASP A 147 -2.98 -11.08 12.79
N LEU A 148 -3.24 -11.28 14.08
CA LEU A 148 -3.85 -10.27 14.96
C LEU A 148 -3.04 -9.00 15.10
N VAL A 149 -1.69 -9.07 15.02
CA VAL A 149 -0.83 -7.88 15.11
C VAL A 149 -1.13 -6.88 13.98
N GLY A 150 -1.40 -7.39 12.78
CA GLY A 150 -1.80 -6.56 11.65
C GLY A 150 -3.19 -5.96 11.79
N SER A 151 -4.12 -6.71 12.36
CA SER A 151 -5.52 -6.28 12.50
C SER A 151 -5.66 -5.05 13.41
N ASP A 152 -4.99 -5.06 14.57
CA ASP A 152 -5.06 -3.94 15.53
C ASP A 152 -4.57 -2.63 14.91
N VAL A 153 -3.46 -2.68 14.18
CA VAL A 153 -2.88 -1.50 13.52
C VAL A 153 -3.78 -1.00 12.38
N LEU A 154 -4.31 -1.92 11.56
CA LEU A 154 -5.14 -1.57 10.42
C LEU A 154 -6.50 -0.99 10.82
N LEU A 155 -7.07 -1.44 11.94
CA LEU A 155 -8.36 -0.97 12.46
C LEU A 155 -8.24 0.32 13.28
N THR A 156 -7.05 0.76 13.65
CA THR A 156 -6.85 1.98 14.44
C THR A 156 -7.47 3.20 13.76
N HIS A 157 -8.32 3.92 14.47
CA HIS A 157 -9.04 5.11 13.98
C HIS A 157 -9.94 4.85 12.75
N LEU A 158 -10.43 3.63 12.56
CA LEU A 158 -11.39 3.32 11.52
C LEU A 158 -12.81 3.31 12.12
N SER A 159 -13.72 4.06 11.51
CA SER A 159 -15.15 3.95 11.75
C SER A 159 -15.75 3.00 10.72
N THR A 160 -16.27 1.88 11.17
CA THR A 160 -16.91 0.86 10.31
C THR A 160 -18.04 0.19 11.05
N GLY A 161 -19.07 -0.24 10.33
CA GLY A 161 -20.19 -0.98 10.89
C GLY A 161 -19.85 -2.43 11.24
N ALA A 162 -18.98 -3.07 10.44
CA ALA A 162 -18.56 -4.45 10.68
C ALA A 162 -17.15 -4.73 10.15
N VAL A 163 -16.47 -5.70 10.76
CA VAL A 163 -15.16 -6.21 10.31
C VAL A 163 -15.31 -7.69 9.98
N ILE A 164 -14.94 -8.06 8.78
CA ILE A 164 -14.87 -9.45 8.32
C ILE A 164 -13.39 -9.83 8.26
N ALA A 165 -12.99 -10.87 8.99
CA ALA A 165 -11.65 -11.40 8.95
C ALA A 165 -11.70 -12.88 8.59
N ASP A 166 -10.85 -13.32 7.69
CA ASP A 166 -10.73 -14.75 7.38
C ASP A 166 -10.00 -15.45 8.53
N LYS A 167 -10.55 -16.59 8.95
CA LYS A 167 -9.96 -17.41 10.00
C LYS A 167 -8.94 -18.35 9.36
N THR A 168 -7.69 -18.24 9.78
CA THR A 168 -6.81 -19.41 9.80
C THR A 168 -7.44 -20.48 10.70
N PRO A 169 -7.44 -21.77 10.30
CA PRO A 169 -8.14 -22.84 11.04
C PRO A 169 -7.41 -23.16 12.34
N THR A 170 -7.80 -22.48 13.40
CA THR A 170 -7.59 -22.92 14.77
C THR A 170 -8.82 -22.56 15.57
N THR A 171 -9.72 -23.57 15.68
CA THR A 171 -10.78 -23.72 16.69
C THR A 171 -11.34 -22.43 17.31
N GLY A 172 -12.58 -22.12 16.94
CA GLY A 172 -13.49 -21.32 17.76
C GLY A 172 -13.98 -20.00 17.15
N SER A 173 -15.29 -19.99 16.94
CA SER A 173 -16.24 -18.85 16.90
C SER A 173 -15.93 -17.59 16.07
N PHE A 174 -16.77 -17.33 15.11
CA PHE A 174 -17.01 -16.03 14.50
C PHE A 174 -17.27 -14.99 15.61
N ASN A 175 -16.41 -14.01 15.77
CA ASN A 175 -16.72 -12.83 16.54
C ASN A 175 -16.87 -11.66 15.58
N LEU A 176 -18.12 -11.32 15.27
CA LEU A 176 -18.49 -9.97 14.86
C LEU A 176 -18.12 -9.05 16.02
N TRP A 177 -17.10 -8.23 15.85
CA TRP A 177 -16.82 -7.15 16.77
C TRP A 177 -17.81 -6.02 16.50
N ASN A 178 -19.00 -6.13 17.13
CA ASN A 178 -19.89 -4.99 17.33
C ASN A 178 -19.24 -4.09 18.39
N ARG A 179 -18.74 -2.94 18.01
CA ARG A 179 -18.38 -1.89 18.96
C ARG A 179 -19.68 -1.16 19.31
N PRO A 180 -20.14 -1.15 20.58
CA PRO A 180 -21.30 -0.36 20.94
C PRO A 180 -20.99 1.12 20.74
N GLU A 181 -21.90 1.83 20.10
CA GLU A 181 -21.91 3.29 20.05
C GLU A 181 -21.81 3.84 21.48
N SER A 182 -20.78 4.60 21.78
CA SER A 182 -20.76 5.46 22.95
C SER A 182 -21.73 6.61 22.69
N ARG A 183 -22.96 6.47 23.21
CA ARG A 183 -23.86 7.59 23.41
C ARG A 183 -23.27 8.52 24.47
N SER A 184 -23.06 9.75 24.12
CA SER A 184 -23.16 10.93 24.99
C SER A 184 -23.42 12.16 24.17
#